data_6a5a67b254a7d2b743158871c5c3b9c2
#
_entry.id   6a5a67b254a7d2b743158871c5c3b9c2
#
_cell.length_a   1.000
_cell.length_b   1.000
_cell.length_c   1.000
_cell.angle_alpha   90.00
_cell.angle_beta   90.00
_cell.angle_gamma   90.00
#
_symmetry.space_group_name_H-M   'P 1'
#
loop_
_entity.id
_entity.type
_entity.pdbx_description
1 polymer ?
#
loop_
_entity_poly.entity_id
_entity_poly.type
_entity_poly.pdbx_seq_one_letter_code
_entity_poly.pdbx_strand_id
1 'polypeptide(L)'
;MKKSDELKKTVDVLRREVENLQQEENVEAAAERAKEMTNAVHQYEAALAMERAALTDFAHTAAPLEENKVSDAVMRNRVFNKLVLGRTLTEEERGYVNQIGRDYVNQIGSPGQVEGTPAKGGYLVPEEQMRQIREYRKAYTALKEFTHVQHANSISGKMPTLGDETGKLTAFEELNSIKQSDFDFGQLKYEIKDYGDIIPVSNQLLDDADVNLTAIIGQRFARKAVNTENDEILKLLKKLTPTAVADAKGFMKILNVSLDPSYYANARILTNQDGFQWLSELEDAQKRPLLVPDVAAPDTYRFRGKPIVVVSNGTLPTETKKVPFYVGSIADYVAFFERAGVEIAVSTDFLFDKYATALRCVERFGVVADDTDAVKLAQVTLA
;
A
#
# COMPACT_ATOMS: atom_id res chain seq x y z
N MET A 1 8.07 0.71 -59.79
CA MET A 1 8.24 -0.46 -58.89
C MET A 1 8.89 0.06 -57.63
N LYS A 2 8.45 -0.36 -56.49
CA LYS A 2 9.05 0.06 -55.22
C LYS A 2 10.41 -0.58 -55.07
N LYS A 3 11.39 0.11 -54.51
CA LYS A 3 12.76 -0.38 -54.33
C LYS A 3 12.81 -1.66 -53.47
N SER A 4 11.85 -1.79 -52.53
CA SER A 4 11.64 -3.01 -51.74
C SER A 4 11.26 -4.23 -52.59
N ASP A 5 10.44 -4.06 -53.66
CA ASP A 5 10.00 -5.14 -54.52
C ASP A 5 11.16 -5.68 -55.40
N GLU A 6 12.10 -4.83 -55.80
CA GLU A 6 13.30 -5.23 -56.55
C GLU A 6 14.28 -6.00 -55.68
N LEU A 7 14.53 -5.50 -54.48
CA LEU A 7 15.39 -6.18 -53.51
C LEU A 7 14.82 -7.52 -53.04
N LYS A 8 13.51 -7.64 -52.93
CA LYS A 8 12.86 -8.92 -52.64
C LYS A 8 13.12 -9.96 -53.71
N LYS A 9 12.98 -9.58 -54.99
CA LYS A 9 13.30 -10.50 -56.10
C LYS A 9 14.75 -10.95 -56.07
N THR A 10 15.68 -10.05 -55.73
CA THR A 10 17.10 -10.39 -55.61
C THR A 10 17.37 -11.40 -54.49
N VAL A 11 16.71 -11.23 -53.35
CA VAL A 11 16.80 -12.18 -52.24
C VAL A 11 16.23 -13.54 -52.61
N ASP A 12 15.11 -13.58 -53.33
CA ASP A 12 14.49 -14.85 -53.78
C ASP A 12 15.35 -15.59 -54.79
N VAL A 13 16.07 -14.89 -55.68
CA VAL A 13 17.03 -15.49 -56.63
C VAL A 13 18.24 -16.06 -55.90
N LEU A 14 18.87 -15.26 -55.02
CA LEU A 14 20.04 -15.70 -54.25
C LEU A 14 19.71 -16.91 -53.36
N ARG A 15 18.50 -16.96 -52.80
CA ARG A 15 18.03 -18.10 -52.02
C ARG A 15 18.00 -19.39 -52.84
N ARG A 16 17.46 -19.34 -54.08
CA ARG A 16 17.43 -20.49 -54.96
C ARG A 16 18.84 -20.95 -55.39
N GLU A 17 19.75 -19.99 -55.63
CA GLU A 17 21.14 -20.31 -55.96
C GLU A 17 21.84 -21.00 -54.78
N VAL A 18 21.62 -20.56 -53.52
CA VAL A 18 22.18 -21.22 -52.35
C VAL A 18 21.60 -22.62 -52.16
N GLU A 19 20.30 -22.81 -52.37
CA GLU A 19 19.65 -24.13 -52.31
C GLU A 19 20.20 -25.10 -53.40
N ASN A 20 20.42 -24.61 -54.60
CA ASN A 20 20.99 -25.42 -55.69
C ASN A 20 22.45 -25.82 -55.41
N LEU A 21 23.30 -24.88 -54.94
CA LEU A 21 24.71 -25.15 -54.61
C LEU A 21 24.84 -26.09 -53.39
N GLN A 22 23.87 -26.10 -52.47
CA GLN A 22 23.81 -27.08 -51.38
C GLN A 22 23.46 -28.48 -51.88
N GLN A 23 22.64 -28.62 -52.96
CA GLN A 23 22.33 -29.91 -53.57
C GLN A 23 23.50 -30.44 -54.38
N GLU A 24 24.39 -29.58 -54.94
CA GLU A 24 25.58 -29.94 -55.67
C GLU A 24 26.80 -30.22 -54.76
N GLU A 25 26.64 -30.27 -53.44
CA GLU A 25 27.67 -30.46 -52.40
C GLU A 25 28.86 -29.46 -52.49
N ASN A 26 28.66 -28.30 -53.10
CA ASN A 26 29.68 -27.26 -53.18
C ASN A 26 29.60 -26.27 -52.01
N VAL A 27 30.15 -26.69 -50.88
CA VAL A 27 30.03 -26.01 -49.59
C VAL A 27 30.67 -24.61 -49.60
N GLU A 28 31.83 -24.41 -50.32
CA GLU A 28 32.49 -23.11 -50.33
C GLU A 28 31.71 -22.06 -51.13
N ALA A 29 31.24 -22.42 -52.33
CA ALA A 29 30.43 -21.55 -53.16
C ALA A 29 29.06 -21.24 -52.50
N ALA A 30 28.44 -22.20 -51.80
CA ALA A 30 27.21 -22.01 -51.04
C ALA A 30 27.41 -21.03 -49.87
N ALA A 31 28.56 -21.06 -49.19
CA ALA A 31 28.87 -20.15 -48.08
C ALA A 31 29.10 -18.71 -48.55
N GLU A 32 29.74 -18.50 -49.72
CA GLU A 32 29.87 -17.14 -50.30
C GLU A 32 28.52 -16.56 -50.73
N ARG A 33 27.70 -17.35 -51.42
CA ARG A 33 26.35 -16.91 -51.81
C ARG A 33 25.42 -16.69 -50.63
N ALA A 34 25.55 -17.43 -49.55
CA ALA A 34 24.81 -17.21 -48.32
C ALA A 34 25.15 -15.87 -47.66
N LYS A 35 26.41 -15.42 -47.71
CA LYS A 35 26.81 -14.08 -47.25
C LYS A 35 26.20 -12.97 -48.11
N GLU A 36 26.20 -13.13 -49.43
CA GLU A 36 25.55 -12.18 -50.33
C GLU A 36 24.05 -12.11 -50.11
N MET A 37 23.39 -13.24 -49.88
CA MET A 37 21.97 -13.31 -49.51
C MET A 37 21.70 -12.57 -48.20
N THR A 38 22.51 -12.75 -47.16
CA THR A 38 22.38 -12.06 -45.88
C THR A 38 22.47 -10.54 -46.04
N ASN A 39 23.42 -10.05 -46.83
CA ASN A 39 23.56 -8.63 -47.15
C ASN A 39 22.36 -8.09 -47.93
N ALA A 40 21.82 -8.84 -48.89
CA ALA A 40 20.64 -8.47 -49.65
C ALA A 40 19.36 -8.41 -48.72
N VAL A 41 19.25 -9.33 -47.78
CA VAL A 41 18.16 -9.32 -46.78
C VAL A 41 18.23 -8.06 -45.88
N HIS A 42 19.40 -7.69 -45.38
CA HIS A 42 19.56 -6.45 -44.62
C HIS A 42 19.19 -5.19 -45.41
N GLN A 43 19.59 -5.15 -46.72
CA GLN A 43 19.21 -4.03 -47.59
C GLN A 43 17.70 -3.99 -47.87
N TYR A 44 17.05 -5.13 -47.99
CA TYR A 44 15.61 -5.24 -48.15
C TYR A 44 14.88 -4.75 -46.90
N GLU A 45 15.32 -5.18 -45.72
CA GLU A 45 14.73 -4.74 -44.43
C GLU A 45 14.89 -3.23 -44.22
N ALA A 46 16.06 -2.66 -44.54
CA ALA A 46 16.31 -1.23 -44.48
C ALA A 46 15.42 -0.44 -45.45
N ALA A 47 15.25 -0.92 -46.69
CA ALA A 47 14.36 -0.30 -47.68
C ALA A 47 12.87 -0.33 -47.21
N LEU A 48 12.46 -1.44 -46.64
CA LEU A 48 11.11 -1.64 -46.09
C LEU A 48 10.84 -0.73 -44.88
N ALA A 49 11.86 -0.53 -44.03
CA ALA A 49 11.77 0.40 -42.89
C ALA A 49 11.67 1.85 -43.38
N MET A 50 12.43 2.24 -44.42
CA MET A 50 12.33 3.59 -45.03
C MET A 50 10.97 3.81 -45.69
N GLU A 51 10.43 2.83 -46.41
CA GLU A 51 9.11 2.93 -47.04
C GLU A 51 7.99 3.01 -45.98
N ARG A 52 8.12 2.32 -44.84
CA ARG A 52 7.21 2.43 -43.73
C ARG A 52 7.31 3.81 -43.04
N ALA A 53 8.52 4.31 -42.85
CA ALA A 53 8.72 5.66 -42.28
C ALA A 53 8.13 6.74 -43.20
N ALA A 54 8.30 6.64 -44.53
CA ALA A 54 7.69 7.56 -45.49
C ALA A 54 6.15 7.50 -45.51
N LEU A 55 5.55 6.34 -45.24
CA LEU A 55 4.10 6.19 -45.09
C LEU A 55 3.60 6.83 -43.81
N THR A 56 4.39 6.81 -42.73
CA THR A 56 4.04 7.51 -41.45
C THR A 56 4.16 9.01 -41.58
N ASP A 57 5.08 9.55 -42.36
CA ASP A 57 5.20 10.98 -42.66
C ASP A 57 4.03 11.52 -43.49
N PHE A 58 3.48 10.74 -44.41
CA PHE A 58 2.26 11.11 -45.15
C PHE A 58 1.00 11.07 -44.33
N ALA A 59 0.98 10.26 -43.26
CA ALA A 59 -0.15 10.21 -42.29
C ALA A 59 -0.22 11.45 -41.38
N HIS A 60 0.89 12.19 -41.23
CA HIS A 60 0.92 13.43 -40.42
C HIS A 60 0.43 14.69 -41.17
N THR A 61 0.21 14.62 -42.48
CA THR A 61 -0.28 15.79 -43.28
C THR A 61 -1.78 15.75 -43.59
N ALA A 62 -2.46 14.66 -43.32
CA ALA A 62 -3.93 14.61 -43.33
C ALA A 62 -4.40 14.62 -41.86
N ALA A 63 -5.07 15.70 -41.43
CA ALA A 63 -5.72 15.73 -40.12
C ALA A 63 -6.61 14.48 -39.98
N PRO A 64 -6.33 13.55 -39.08
CA PRO A 64 -7.19 12.39 -38.88
C PRO A 64 -8.46 12.87 -38.20
N LEU A 65 -9.60 12.48 -38.72
CA LEU A 65 -10.78 12.23 -37.89
C LEU A 65 -10.29 11.37 -36.73
N GLU A 66 -10.34 11.91 -35.50
CA GLU A 66 -9.95 11.20 -34.29
C GLU A 66 -10.74 9.89 -34.22
N GLU A 67 -10.14 8.79 -34.63
CA GLU A 67 -10.48 7.50 -34.03
C GLU A 67 -10.13 7.65 -32.56
N ASN A 68 -11.17 7.78 -31.77
CA ASN A 68 -11.14 7.83 -30.32
C ASN A 68 -10.48 6.54 -29.82
N LYS A 69 -9.15 6.48 -29.81
CA LYS A 69 -8.41 5.42 -29.09
C LYS A 69 -8.72 5.64 -27.64
N VAL A 70 -9.72 4.91 -27.18
CA VAL A 70 -10.09 4.82 -25.77
C VAL A 70 -8.77 4.61 -24.99
N SER A 71 -8.43 5.55 -24.11
CA SER A 71 -7.16 5.47 -23.40
C SER A 71 -7.10 4.11 -22.68
N ASP A 72 -5.90 3.54 -22.55
CA ASP A 72 -5.67 2.23 -21.92
C ASP A 72 -6.37 2.11 -20.55
N ALA A 73 -6.37 3.18 -19.79
CA ALA A 73 -7.08 3.27 -18.50
C ALA A 73 -8.61 3.16 -18.64
N VAL A 74 -9.20 3.75 -19.67
CA VAL A 74 -10.66 3.70 -19.91
C VAL A 74 -11.07 2.31 -20.40
N MET A 75 -10.26 1.68 -21.27
CA MET A 75 -10.50 0.32 -21.73
C MET A 75 -10.43 -0.68 -20.58
N ARG A 76 -9.43 -0.55 -19.71
CA ARG A 76 -9.27 -1.36 -18.50
C ARG A 76 -10.47 -1.23 -17.56
N ASN A 77 -10.93 -0.03 -17.30
CA ASN A 77 -12.09 0.22 -16.45
C ASN A 77 -13.39 -0.35 -17.03
N ARG A 78 -13.58 -0.22 -18.35
CA ARG A 78 -14.75 -0.76 -19.06
C ARG A 78 -14.77 -2.30 -19.01
N VAL A 79 -13.62 -2.93 -19.25
CA VAL A 79 -13.47 -4.40 -19.15
C VAL A 79 -13.73 -4.87 -17.72
N PHE A 80 -13.18 -4.19 -16.73
CA PHE A 80 -13.38 -4.54 -15.34
C PHE A 80 -14.84 -4.41 -14.91
N ASN A 81 -15.50 -3.31 -15.25
CA ASN A 81 -16.92 -3.12 -14.93
C ASN A 81 -17.80 -4.20 -15.57
N LYS A 82 -17.53 -4.59 -16.83
CA LYS A 82 -18.25 -5.67 -17.50
C LYS A 82 -18.02 -7.04 -16.89
N LEU A 83 -16.77 -7.33 -16.46
CA LEU A 83 -16.44 -8.57 -15.75
C LEU A 83 -17.17 -8.65 -14.40
N VAL A 84 -17.20 -7.54 -13.65
CA VAL A 84 -17.92 -7.43 -12.38
C VAL A 84 -19.41 -7.68 -12.56
N LEU A 85 -19.98 -7.19 -13.66
CA LEU A 85 -21.41 -7.35 -13.98
C LEU A 85 -21.75 -8.70 -14.67
N GLY A 86 -20.76 -9.56 -14.89
CA GLY A 86 -20.96 -10.83 -15.60
C GLY A 86 -21.37 -10.67 -17.07
N ARG A 87 -21.14 -9.50 -17.68
CA ARG A 87 -21.51 -9.21 -19.06
C ARG A 87 -20.47 -9.74 -20.05
N THR A 88 -20.93 -10.07 -21.26
CA THR A 88 -20.05 -10.54 -22.33
C THR A 88 -19.16 -9.40 -22.83
N LEU A 89 -17.85 -9.66 -22.90
CA LEU A 89 -16.85 -8.75 -23.45
C LEU A 89 -16.97 -8.73 -24.98
N THR A 90 -16.77 -7.55 -25.59
CA THR A 90 -16.60 -7.42 -27.05
C THR A 90 -15.30 -8.05 -27.52
N GLU A 91 -15.12 -8.24 -28.84
CA GLU A 91 -13.86 -8.83 -29.36
C GLU A 91 -12.64 -7.96 -29.05
N GLU A 92 -12.77 -6.65 -29.11
CA GLU A 92 -11.72 -5.70 -28.75
C GLU A 92 -11.33 -5.81 -27.27
N GLU A 93 -12.32 -5.89 -26.40
CA GLU A 93 -12.12 -6.04 -24.93
C GLU A 93 -11.52 -7.39 -24.58
N ARG A 94 -11.89 -8.47 -25.30
CA ARG A 94 -11.26 -9.79 -25.17
C ARG A 94 -9.82 -9.78 -25.63
N GLY A 95 -9.54 -9.08 -26.73
CA GLY A 95 -8.17 -8.85 -27.21
C GLY A 95 -7.31 -8.18 -26.17
N TYR A 96 -7.84 -7.16 -25.51
CA TYR A 96 -7.18 -6.42 -24.43
C TYR A 96 -6.89 -7.31 -23.22
N VAL A 97 -7.86 -8.12 -22.76
CA VAL A 97 -7.68 -9.07 -21.64
C VAL A 97 -6.62 -10.12 -21.98
N ASN A 98 -6.63 -10.64 -23.22
CA ASN A 98 -5.63 -11.61 -23.68
C ASN A 98 -4.23 -11.01 -23.78
N GLN A 99 -4.11 -9.74 -24.10
CA GLN A 99 -2.84 -9.04 -24.17
C GLN A 99 -2.25 -8.86 -22.77
N ILE A 100 -3.04 -8.39 -21.81
CA ILE A 100 -2.66 -8.31 -20.40
C ILE A 100 -2.29 -9.69 -19.87
N GLY A 101 -3.09 -10.72 -20.15
CA GLY A 101 -2.81 -12.09 -19.71
C GLY A 101 -1.50 -12.64 -20.28
N ARG A 102 -1.12 -12.31 -21.53
CA ARG A 102 0.15 -12.69 -22.13
C ARG A 102 1.33 -11.97 -21.51
N ASP A 103 1.18 -10.70 -21.18
CA ASP A 103 2.23 -9.93 -20.52
C ASP A 103 2.51 -10.47 -19.10
N TYR A 104 1.47 -10.94 -18.39
CA TYR A 104 1.61 -11.63 -17.11
C TYR A 104 2.28 -13.00 -17.23
N VAL A 105 1.91 -13.82 -18.22
CA VAL A 105 2.50 -15.16 -18.44
C VAL A 105 3.97 -15.06 -18.85
N ASN A 106 4.35 -14.02 -19.58
CA ASN A 106 5.75 -13.79 -19.98
C ASN A 106 6.63 -13.30 -18.81
N GLN A 107 6.04 -12.76 -17.74
CA GLN A 107 6.77 -12.39 -16.52
C GLN A 107 6.96 -13.56 -15.54
N ILE A 108 6.13 -14.60 -15.63
CA ILE A 108 6.23 -15.80 -14.80
C ILE A 108 6.91 -16.88 -15.64
N GLY A 109 8.24 -16.91 -15.62
CA GLY A 109 9.03 -17.92 -16.29
C GLY A 109 8.77 -19.34 -15.74
N SER A 110 8.29 -20.23 -16.61
CA SER A 110 8.14 -21.69 -16.50
C SER A 110 6.87 -22.23 -15.83
N PRO A 111 6.22 -23.25 -16.44
CA PRO A 111 5.00 -23.84 -15.93
C PRO A 111 5.29 -24.82 -14.79
N GLY A 112 5.18 -24.33 -13.57
CA GLY A 112 5.04 -25.17 -12.38
C GLY A 112 3.56 -25.24 -12.01
N GLN A 113 3.07 -26.43 -11.68
CA GLN A 113 1.70 -26.77 -11.35
C GLN A 113 1.02 -25.68 -10.52
N VAL A 114 -0.03 -25.09 -11.06
CA VAL A 114 -0.95 -24.23 -10.34
C VAL A 114 -1.96 -25.15 -9.65
N GLU A 115 -1.75 -25.45 -8.39
CA GLU A 115 -2.79 -25.97 -7.52
C GLU A 115 -3.85 -24.90 -7.31
N GLY A 116 -5.08 -25.20 -7.68
CA GLY A 116 -6.23 -24.42 -7.32
C GLY A 116 -7.05 -23.94 -8.50
N THR A 117 -7.80 -24.83 -9.11
CA THR A 117 -9.00 -24.49 -9.88
C THR A 117 -10.04 -23.93 -8.92
N PRO A 118 -10.35 -22.62 -8.92
CA PRO A 118 -11.51 -22.15 -8.17
C PRO A 118 -12.75 -22.44 -8.98
N ALA A 119 -13.33 -23.58 -8.75
CA ALA A 119 -14.61 -23.98 -9.35
C ALA A 119 -15.80 -23.20 -8.77
N LYS A 120 -15.63 -22.02 -8.19
CA LYS A 120 -16.72 -21.08 -7.85
C LYS A 120 -16.10 -19.69 -7.63
N GLY A 121 -16.18 -18.84 -8.66
CA GLY A 121 -16.35 -17.39 -8.51
C GLY A 121 -15.42 -16.60 -7.60
N GLY A 122 -14.13 -16.95 -7.51
CA GLY A 122 -13.16 -16.10 -6.86
C GLY A 122 -12.78 -14.95 -7.80
N TYR A 123 -13.34 -13.78 -7.60
CA TYR A 123 -12.91 -12.59 -8.31
C TYR A 123 -11.49 -12.26 -7.91
N LEU A 124 -10.55 -12.42 -8.84
CA LEU A 124 -9.23 -11.81 -8.78
C LEU A 124 -9.44 -10.30 -8.88
N VAL A 125 -9.44 -9.61 -7.75
CA VAL A 125 -9.26 -8.15 -7.75
C VAL A 125 -7.88 -7.90 -8.35
N PRO A 126 -7.75 -7.15 -9.47
CA PRO A 126 -6.46 -6.89 -10.07
C PRO A 126 -5.49 -6.32 -9.03
N GLU A 127 -4.25 -6.80 -9.03
CA GLU A 127 -3.21 -6.33 -8.09
C GLU A 127 -3.04 -4.80 -8.09
N GLU A 128 -3.28 -4.15 -9.23
CA GLU A 128 -3.25 -2.70 -9.34
C GLU A 128 -4.31 -1.99 -8.52
N GLN A 129 -5.49 -2.57 -8.34
CA GLN A 129 -6.52 -1.99 -7.47
C GLN A 129 -6.18 -2.16 -6.00
N MET A 130 -5.56 -3.28 -5.62
CA MET A 130 -4.99 -3.43 -4.29
C MET A 130 -3.85 -2.44 -4.05
N ARG A 131 -3.01 -2.16 -5.05
CA ARG A 131 -1.96 -1.12 -4.98
C ARG A 131 -2.56 0.27 -4.82
N GLN A 132 -3.62 0.61 -5.56
CA GLN A 132 -4.31 1.89 -5.43
C GLN A 132 -4.89 2.06 -4.02
N ILE A 133 -5.53 1.06 -3.46
CA ILE A 133 -6.05 1.10 -2.09
C ILE A 133 -4.92 1.30 -1.08
N ARG A 134 -3.77 0.64 -1.24
CA ARG A 134 -2.59 0.82 -0.39
C ARG A 134 -1.99 2.22 -0.49
N GLU A 135 -1.93 2.81 -1.68
CA GLU A 135 -1.46 4.18 -1.88
C GLU A 135 -2.37 5.19 -1.19
N TYR A 136 -3.68 5.07 -1.36
CA TYR A 136 -4.64 5.94 -0.70
C TYR A 136 -4.61 5.82 0.82
N ARG A 137 -4.33 4.64 1.34
CA ARG A 137 -4.13 4.41 2.77
C ARG A 137 -2.92 5.18 3.31
N LYS A 138 -1.83 5.29 2.54
CA LYS A 138 -0.64 6.08 2.91
C LYS A 138 -0.88 7.59 2.90
N ALA A 139 -1.85 8.08 2.15
CA ALA A 139 -2.18 9.50 2.07
C ALA A 139 -2.90 10.04 3.32
N TYR A 140 -3.30 9.17 4.27
CA TYR A 140 -3.93 9.58 5.53
C TYR A 140 -2.98 9.29 6.70
N THR A 141 -3.06 10.12 7.76
CA THR A 141 -2.31 9.86 9.00
C THR A 141 -2.81 8.56 9.63
N ALA A 142 -2.13 7.47 9.34
CA ALA A 142 -2.42 6.16 9.88
C ALA A 142 -1.62 5.96 11.18
N LEU A 143 -2.31 5.89 12.30
CA LEU A 143 -1.67 5.66 13.60
C LEU A 143 -1.04 4.27 13.70
N LYS A 144 -1.50 3.33 12.87
CA LYS A 144 -0.92 2.00 12.74
C LYS A 144 0.58 2.02 12.42
N GLU A 145 1.08 3.01 11.67
CA GLU A 145 2.51 3.15 11.34
C GLU A 145 3.39 3.38 12.58
N PHE A 146 2.79 3.85 13.67
CA PHE A 146 3.49 4.10 14.93
C PHE A 146 3.31 2.98 15.95
N THR A 147 2.59 1.91 15.62
CA THR A 147 2.32 0.75 16.48
C THR A 147 3.20 -0.45 16.11
N HIS A 148 3.30 -1.44 17.00
CA HIS A 148 3.96 -2.69 16.71
C HIS A 148 2.97 -3.63 16.02
N VAL A 149 3.11 -3.82 14.71
CA VAL A 149 2.22 -4.68 13.91
C VAL A 149 2.73 -6.12 13.92
N GLN A 150 1.87 -7.05 14.36
CA GLN A 150 2.14 -8.49 14.38
C GLN A 150 1.09 -9.24 13.55
N HIS A 151 1.54 -10.20 12.73
CA HIS A 151 0.62 -11.09 12.03
C HIS A 151 0.18 -12.23 12.93
N ALA A 152 -1.14 -12.42 13.04
CA ALA A 152 -1.74 -13.49 13.81
C ALA A 152 -2.51 -14.47 12.92
N ASN A 153 -2.24 -15.76 13.08
CA ASN A 153 -2.91 -16.83 12.32
C ASN A 153 -4.24 -17.27 12.95
N SER A 154 -4.47 -16.96 14.24
CA SER A 154 -5.68 -17.32 14.98
C SER A 154 -6.48 -16.09 15.39
N ILE A 155 -7.79 -16.26 15.57
CA ILE A 155 -8.72 -15.19 15.96
C ILE A 155 -8.42 -14.68 17.39
N SER A 156 -7.92 -15.53 18.23
CA SER A 156 -7.53 -15.20 19.61
C SER A 156 -6.29 -15.97 20.00
N GLY A 157 -5.50 -15.40 20.87
CA GLY A 157 -4.29 -16.04 21.35
C GLY A 157 -3.77 -15.41 22.64
N LYS A 158 -2.73 -16.03 23.14
CA LYS A 158 -2.00 -15.56 24.31
C LYS A 158 -0.53 -15.52 23.95
N MET A 159 0.09 -14.37 24.10
CA MET A 159 1.52 -14.19 23.93
C MET A 159 2.16 -14.09 25.31
N PRO A 160 3.15 -14.94 25.65
CA PRO A 160 3.87 -14.79 26.90
C PRO A 160 4.69 -13.50 26.87
N THR A 161 4.63 -12.73 27.94
CA THR A 161 5.45 -11.54 28.16
C THR A 161 6.31 -11.76 29.40
N LEU A 162 7.54 -11.23 29.37
CA LEU A 162 8.40 -11.19 30.55
C LEU A 162 8.17 -9.83 31.22
N GLY A 163 7.89 -9.83 32.51
CA GLY A 163 7.84 -8.62 33.31
C GLY A 163 9.23 -7.99 33.43
N ASP A 164 9.27 -6.72 33.80
CA ASP A 164 10.52 -6.02 34.05
C ASP A 164 11.29 -6.65 35.23
N GLU A 165 12.54 -7.04 34.96
CA GLU A 165 13.42 -7.60 35.97
C GLU A 165 14.08 -6.45 36.77
N THR A 166 13.52 -6.13 37.92
CA THR A 166 14.09 -5.12 38.84
C THR A 166 15.05 -5.71 39.85
N GLY A 167 15.20 -7.05 39.86
CA GLY A 167 16.05 -7.77 40.79
C GLY A 167 17.54 -7.48 40.59
N LYS A 168 18.29 -7.49 41.67
CA LYS A 168 19.76 -7.36 41.64
C LYS A 168 20.39 -8.66 42.02
N LEU A 169 21.50 -8.98 41.37
CA LEU A 169 22.33 -10.09 41.81
C LEU A 169 22.86 -9.81 43.22
N THR A 170 22.71 -10.80 44.12
CA THR A 170 23.18 -10.68 45.49
C THR A 170 24.60 -11.24 45.56
N ALA A 171 25.51 -10.53 46.22
CA ALA A 171 26.85 -11.04 46.49
C ALA A 171 26.73 -12.23 47.43
N PHE A 172 27.48 -13.26 47.15
CA PHE A 172 27.59 -14.46 48.02
C PHE A 172 29.06 -14.69 48.41
N GLU A 173 29.25 -15.23 49.58
CA GLU A 173 30.56 -15.62 50.06
C GLU A 173 30.87 -17.06 49.67
N GLU A 174 32.13 -17.40 49.62
CA GLU A 174 32.61 -18.73 49.31
C GLU A 174 31.98 -19.77 50.25
N LEU A 175 31.46 -20.89 49.68
CA LEU A 175 30.76 -21.98 50.38
C LEU A 175 29.33 -21.63 50.87
N ASN A 176 28.82 -20.43 50.64
CA ASN A 176 27.42 -20.08 50.94
C ASN A 176 26.51 -20.37 49.74
N SER A 177 25.25 -20.70 50.03
CA SER A 177 24.26 -20.93 48.98
C SER A 177 23.91 -19.64 48.23
N ILE A 178 23.87 -19.70 46.91
CA ILE A 178 23.40 -18.63 46.05
C ILE A 178 21.89 -18.48 46.24
N LYS A 179 21.39 -17.23 46.36
CA LYS A 179 19.99 -16.92 46.46
C LYS A 179 19.29 -17.31 45.15
N GLN A 180 18.25 -18.12 45.24
CA GLN A 180 17.37 -18.48 44.13
C GLN A 180 16.36 -17.33 43.92
N SER A 181 16.08 -16.97 42.68
CA SER A 181 15.06 -16.05 42.28
C SER A 181 14.19 -16.68 41.19
N ASP A 182 12.91 -16.41 41.22
CA ASP A 182 11.95 -16.78 40.19
C ASP A 182 11.60 -15.58 39.33
N PHE A 183 11.17 -15.81 38.09
CA PHE A 183 10.60 -14.77 37.23
C PHE A 183 9.13 -15.09 36.94
N ASP A 184 8.35 -14.05 36.94
CA ASP A 184 6.92 -14.10 36.60
C ASP A 184 6.73 -13.91 35.10
N PHE A 185 5.98 -14.84 34.50
CA PHE A 185 5.55 -14.68 33.10
C PHE A 185 4.17 -14.02 33.07
N GLY A 186 4.11 -12.86 32.41
CA GLY A 186 2.85 -12.24 32.02
C GLY A 186 2.25 -12.92 30.79
N GLN A 187 1.00 -12.66 30.50
CA GLN A 187 0.33 -13.09 29.29
C GLN A 187 -0.41 -11.93 28.66
N LEU A 188 -0.03 -11.52 27.47
CA LEU A 188 -0.80 -10.61 26.62
C LEU A 188 -1.86 -11.42 25.87
N LYS A 189 -3.12 -11.16 26.17
CA LYS A 189 -4.26 -11.79 25.47
C LYS A 189 -4.73 -10.88 24.36
N TYR A 190 -4.83 -11.40 23.14
CA TYR A 190 -5.37 -10.67 22.01
C TYR A 190 -6.62 -11.36 21.45
N GLU A 191 -7.52 -10.55 20.93
CA GLU A 191 -8.73 -10.96 20.23
C GLU A 191 -8.88 -10.13 18.96
N ILE A 192 -9.00 -10.80 17.82
CA ILE A 192 -9.17 -10.18 16.51
C ILE A 192 -10.65 -10.06 16.24
N LYS A 193 -11.08 -8.86 15.85
CA LYS A 193 -12.45 -8.55 15.45
C LYS A 193 -12.53 -8.36 13.95
N ASP A 194 -13.68 -8.70 13.41
CA ASP A 194 -14.00 -8.50 11.99
C ASP A 194 -14.70 -7.14 11.84
N TYR A 195 -14.14 -6.28 10.98
CA TYR A 195 -14.73 -5.01 10.59
C TYR A 195 -15.09 -5.08 9.11
N GLY A 196 -16.28 -4.63 8.76
CA GLY A 196 -16.71 -4.68 7.37
C GLY A 196 -17.74 -3.61 7.03
N ASP A 197 -17.80 -3.31 5.73
CA ASP A 197 -18.76 -2.38 5.16
C ASP A 197 -19.19 -2.85 3.78
N ILE A 198 -20.42 -2.52 3.39
CA ILE A 198 -20.97 -2.86 2.08
C ILE A 198 -21.45 -1.58 1.41
N ILE A 199 -20.96 -1.32 0.20
CA ILE A 199 -21.38 -0.20 -0.63
C ILE A 199 -22.16 -0.76 -1.84
N PRO A 200 -23.49 -0.54 -1.92
CA PRO A 200 -24.26 -0.86 -3.11
C PRO A 200 -24.05 0.18 -4.20
N VAL A 201 -23.90 -0.25 -5.44
CA VAL A 201 -23.74 0.60 -6.62
C VAL A 201 -24.75 0.17 -7.68
N SER A 202 -25.50 1.11 -8.23
CA SER A 202 -26.43 0.82 -9.33
C SER A 202 -25.65 0.34 -10.56
N ASN A 203 -26.15 -0.70 -11.21
CA ASN A 203 -25.56 -1.22 -12.44
C ASN A 203 -25.64 -0.19 -13.58
N GLN A 204 -26.66 0.65 -13.62
CA GLN A 204 -26.75 1.77 -14.56
C GLN A 204 -25.60 2.76 -14.36
N LEU A 205 -25.28 3.09 -13.09
CA LEU A 205 -24.18 3.98 -12.80
C LEU A 205 -22.81 3.38 -13.17
N LEU A 206 -22.63 2.06 -13.02
CA LEU A 206 -21.42 1.36 -13.45
C LEU A 206 -21.28 1.31 -14.97
N ASP A 207 -22.40 1.24 -15.70
CA ASP A 207 -22.40 1.20 -17.16
C ASP A 207 -22.19 2.57 -17.81
N ASP A 208 -22.80 3.62 -17.23
CA ASP A 208 -22.85 4.96 -17.81
C ASP A 208 -21.71 5.86 -17.30
N ALA A 209 -20.99 5.45 -16.24
CA ALA A 209 -19.96 6.30 -15.68
C ALA A 209 -18.66 6.29 -16.50
N ASP A 210 -18.32 7.46 -17.05
CA ASP A 210 -16.99 7.73 -17.63
C ASP A 210 -15.88 7.83 -16.56
N VAL A 211 -16.27 7.91 -15.28
CA VAL A 211 -15.38 8.05 -14.13
C VAL A 211 -15.04 6.68 -13.54
N ASN A 212 -13.83 6.50 -13.10
CA ASN A 212 -13.40 5.29 -12.41
C ASN A 212 -14.06 5.15 -11.03
N LEU A 213 -15.31 4.69 -11.00
CA LEU A 213 -16.10 4.48 -9.79
C LEU A 213 -15.42 3.50 -8.81
N THR A 214 -14.76 2.49 -9.34
CA THR A 214 -14.02 1.52 -8.53
C THR A 214 -12.87 2.18 -7.75
N ALA A 215 -12.16 3.12 -8.35
CA ALA A 215 -11.13 3.88 -7.64
C ALA A 215 -11.72 4.76 -6.52
N ILE A 216 -12.86 5.41 -6.77
CA ILE A 216 -13.55 6.23 -5.76
C ILE A 216 -14.03 5.36 -4.58
N ILE A 217 -14.59 4.18 -4.87
CA ILE A 217 -15.03 3.24 -3.84
C ILE A 217 -13.82 2.70 -3.07
N GLY A 218 -12.73 2.36 -3.76
CA GLY A 218 -11.48 1.95 -3.14
C GLY A 218 -10.93 3.02 -2.18
N GLN A 219 -10.94 4.30 -2.58
CA GLN A 219 -10.57 5.41 -1.71
C GLN A 219 -11.45 5.51 -0.46
N ARG A 220 -12.78 5.33 -0.62
CA ARG A 220 -13.71 5.35 0.50
C ARG A 220 -13.47 4.20 1.48
N PHE A 221 -13.23 2.99 0.97
CA PHE A 221 -12.89 1.85 1.83
C PHE A 221 -11.56 2.05 2.54
N ALA A 222 -10.51 2.50 1.83
CA ALA A 222 -9.22 2.82 2.43
C ALA A 222 -9.35 3.85 3.56
N ARG A 223 -10.13 4.93 3.34
CA ARG A 223 -10.39 5.94 4.38
C ARG A 223 -11.12 5.36 5.58
N LYS A 224 -12.17 4.53 5.35
CA LYS A 224 -12.92 3.87 6.42
C LYS A 224 -12.03 2.92 7.21
N ALA A 225 -11.19 2.13 6.56
CA ALA A 225 -10.24 1.22 7.20
C ALA A 225 -9.29 1.99 8.13
N VAL A 226 -8.61 3.03 7.62
CA VAL A 226 -7.71 3.87 8.44
C VAL A 226 -8.44 4.54 9.59
N ASN A 227 -9.67 5.03 9.38
CA ASN A 227 -10.45 5.63 10.47
C ASN A 227 -10.80 4.60 11.54
N THR A 228 -11.14 3.36 11.16
CA THR A 228 -11.47 2.28 12.10
C THR A 228 -10.23 1.87 12.90
N GLU A 229 -9.07 1.70 12.24
CA GLU A 229 -7.81 1.41 12.90
C GLU A 229 -7.42 2.51 13.89
N ASN A 230 -7.50 3.77 13.46
CA ASN A 230 -7.22 4.93 14.31
C ASN A 230 -8.15 5.00 15.52
N ASP A 231 -9.45 4.74 15.32
CA ASP A 231 -10.44 4.77 16.39
C ASP A 231 -10.16 3.70 17.47
N GLU A 232 -9.83 2.47 17.06
CA GLU A 232 -9.48 1.39 17.99
C GLU A 232 -8.17 1.68 18.76
N ILE A 233 -7.15 2.24 18.07
CA ILE A 233 -5.90 2.65 18.71
C ILE A 233 -6.18 3.79 19.74
N LEU A 234 -6.96 4.80 19.35
CA LEU A 234 -7.30 5.90 20.24
C LEU A 234 -8.18 5.49 21.42
N LYS A 235 -9.12 4.54 21.22
CA LYS A 235 -9.88 3.94 22.32
C LYS A 235 -8.99 3.27 23.36
N LEU A 236 -7.91 2.63 22.91
CA LEU A 236 -6.94 2.04 23.82
C LEU A 236 -6.15 3.13 24.57
N LEU A 237 -5.64 4.12 23.86
CA LEU A 237 -4.89 5.25 24.44
C LEU A 237 -5.73 6.06 25.44
N LYS A 238 -7.02 6.24 25.20
CA LYS A 238 -7.95 6.92 26.10
C LYS A 238 -8.16 6.25 27.47
N LYS A 239 -7.77 4.96 27.59
CA LYS A 239 -7.82 4.25 28.89
C LYS A 239 -6.69 4.65 29.84
N LEU A 240 -5.66 5.34 29.35
CA LEU A 240 -4.57 5.83 30.18
C LEU A 240 -5.06 6.86 31.20
N THR A 241 -4.48 6.83 32.39
CA THR A 241 -4.77 7.79 33.45
C THR A 241 -4.22 9.17 33.06
N PRO A 242 -5.06 10.20 32.99
CA PRO A 242 -4.63 11.53 32.60
C PRO A 242 -3.87 12.24 33.73
N THR A 243 -2.75 12.88 33.36
CA THR A 243 -1.99 13.79 34.23
C THR A 243 -2.30 15.22 33.81
N ALA A 244 -2.84 16.03 34.70
CA ALA A 244 -3.12 17.43 34.42
C ALA A 244 -1.82 18.25 34.30
N VAL A 245 -1.74 19.06 33.24
CA VAL A 245 -0.60 19.92 32.94
C VAL A 245 -1.09 21.34 32.70
N ALA A 246 -0.52 22.30 33.41
CA ALA A 246 -0.88 23.71 33.27
C ALA A 246 0.10 24.51 32.40
N ASP A 247 1.35 24.12 32.36
CA ASP A 247 2.44 24.90 31.74
C ASP A 247 3.49 24.00 31.03
N ALA A 248 4.40 24.64 30.30
CA ALA A 248 5.51 23.97 29.63
C ALA A 248 6.40 23.18 30.59
N LYS A 249 6.57 23.65 31.85
CA LYS A 249 7.40 22.94 32.85
C LYS A 249 6.75 21.64 33.29
N GLY A 250 5.43 21.66 33.49
CA GLY A 250 4.64 20.46 33.77
C GLY A 250 4.72 19.44 32.65
N PHE A 251 4.64 19.90 31.39
CA PHE A 251 4.78 19.03 30.22
C PHE A 251 6.17 18.42 30.13
N MET A 252 7.23 19.22 30.36
CA MET A 252 8.61 18.71 30.39
C MET A 252 8.82 17.69 31.53
N LYS A 253 8.15 17.86 32.68
CA LYS A 253 8.22 16.89 33.79
C LYS A 253 7.72 15.51 33.36
N ILE A 254 6.66 15.46 32.54
CA ILE A 254 6.15 14.17 32.01
C ILE A 254 7.20 13.52 31.12
N LEU A 255 7.80 14.27 30.18
CA LEU A 255 8.84 13.78 29.28
C LEU A 255 10.11 13.29 30.01
N ASN A 256 10.52 14.01 31.06
CA ASN A 256 11.84 13.79 31.67
C ASN A 256 11.79 12.91 32.94
N VAL A 257 10.65 12.85 33.60
CA VAL A 257 10.51 12.20 34.92
C VAL A 257 9.50 11.08 34.91
N SER A 258 8.33 11.29 34.26
CA SER A 258 7.25 10.32 34.30
C SER A 258 7.43 9.20 33.25
N LEU A 259 8.14 9.48 32.16
CA LEU A 259 8.47 8.51 31.15
C LEU A 259 9.83 7.89 31.48
N ASP A 260 9.91 6.57 31.50
CA ASP A 260 11.19 5.89 31.72
C ASP A 260 12.18 6.17 30.60
N PRO A 261 13.47 6.33 30.88
CA PRO A 261 14.51 6.57 29.88
C PRO A 261 14.59 5.52 28.78
N SER A 262 14.20 4.27 29.04
CA SER A 262 14.16 3.19 28.05
C SER A 262 13.26 3.50 26.86
N TYR A 263 12.11 4.15 27.10
CA TYR A 263 11.17 4.54 26.03
C TYR A 263 11.51 5.90 25.42
N TYR A 264 12.40 6.67 26.05
CA TYR A 264 12.70 8.03 25.63
C TYR A 264 13.25 8.10 24.19
N ALA A 265 14.04 7.13 23.77
CA ALA A 265 14.62 7.13 22.42
C ALA A 265 13.56 7.14 21.32
N ASN A 266 12.53 6.30 21.44
CA ASN A 266 11.44 6.12 20.48
C ASN A 266 10.21 6.98 20.78
N ALA A 267 10.27 7.83 21.83
CA ALA A 267 9.15 8.65 22.25
C ALA A 267 8.69 9.62 21.17
N ARG A 268 7.38 9.69 20.99
CA ARG A 268 6.65 10.64 20.13
C ARG A 268 5.60 11.37 20.95
N ILE A 269 5.15 12.49 20.42
CA ILE A 269 4.06 13.26 21.02
C ILE A 269 2.88 13.20 20.05
N LEU A 270 1.83 12.47 20.40
CA LEU A 270 0.60 12.42 19.62
C LEU A 270 -0.40 13.39 20.24
N THR A 271 -0.92 14.32 19.44
CA THR A 271 -1.92 15.30 19.86
C THR A 271 -2.85 15.68 18.71
N ASN A 272 -3.85 16.50 19.01
CA ASN A 272 -4.74 17.07 18.01
C ASN A 272 -4.28 18.48 17.55
N GLN A 273 -5.06 19.12 16.68
CA GLN A 273 -4.76 20.46 16.17
C GLN A 273 -4.71 21.52 17.27
N ASP A 274 -5.61 21.43 18.27
CA ASP A 274 -5.61 22.36 19.42
C ASP A 274 -4.37 22.18 20.27
N GLY A 275 -3.90 20.95 20.45
CA GLY A 275 -2.66 20.67 21.16
C GLY A 275 -1.44 21.15 20.41
N PHE A 276 -1.43 21.02 19.09
CA PHE A 276 -0.36 21.57 18.29
C PHE A 276 -0.32 23.10 18.37
N GLN A 277 -1.48 23.77 18.37
CA GLN A 277 -1.57 25.22 18.57
C GLN A 277 -1.00 25.61 19.94
N TRP A 278 -1.40 24.91 21.01
CA TRP A 278 -0.87 25.17 22.35
C TRP A 278 0.68 24.99 22.41
N LEU A 279 1.23 23.94 21.78
CA LEU A 279 2.68 23.74 21.73
C LEU A 279 3.39 24.85 20.95
N SER A 280 2.76 25.40 19.90
CA SER A 280 3.33 26.47 19.10
C SER A 280 3.39 27.83 19.83
N GLU A 281 2.51 28.04 20.80
CA GLU A 281 2.46 29.22 21.64
C GLU A 281 3.45 29.18 22.80
N LEU A 282 4.07 28.02 23.07
CA LEU A 282 5.05 27.91 24.15
C LEU A 282 6.37 28.57 23.80
N GLU A 283 6.77 29.52 24.61
CA GLU A 283 8.01 30.27 24.51
C GLU A 283 8.95 30.05 25.72
N ASP A 284 10.23 30.24 25.52
CA ASP A 284 11.18 30.30 26.62
C ASP A 284 11.20 31.70 27.29
N ALA A 285 12.05 31.88 28.32
CA ALA A 285 12.21 33.15 29.03
C ALA A 285 12.70 34.29 28.10
N GLN A 286 13.26 33.97 26.97
CA GLN A 286 13.75 34.92 25.97
C GLN A 286 12.78 35.07 24.77
N LYS A 287 11.53 34.62 24.91
CA LYS A 287 10.49 34.66 23.88
C LYS A 287 10.86 33.91 22.60
N ARG A 288 11.65 32.84 22.72
CA ARG A 288 11.93 31.95 21.59
C ARG A 288 10.94 30.78 21.62
N PRO A 289 10.38 30.36 20.47
CA PRO A 289 9.46 29.24 20.42
C PRO A 289 10.19 27.96 20.86
N LEU A 290 9.51 27.15 21.67
CA LEU A 290 10.01 25.84 22.10
C LEU A 290 9.78 24.76 21.03
N LEU A 291 8.86 25.02 20.10
CA LEU A 291 8.59 24.20 18.94
C LEU A 291 9.60 24.52 17.83
N VAL A 292 10.30 23.50 17.35
CA VAL A 292 11.33 23.66 16.32
C VAL A 292 10.97 22.82 15.11
N PRO A 293 11.04 23.37 13.89
CA PRO A 293 10.88 22.57 12.68
C PRO A 293 12.01 21.54 12.57
N ASP A 294 11.69 20.37 12.01
CA ASP A 294 12.71 19.34 11.77
C ASP A 294 13.60 19.76 10.59
N VAL A 295 14.92 19.72 10.78
CA VAL A 295 15.89 20.10 9.75
C VAL A 295 15.83 19.16 8.54
N ALA A 296 15.52 17.88 8.77
CA ALA A 296 15.45 16.87 7.72
C ALA A 296 14.10 16.86 6.98
N ALA A 297 13.02 17.30 7.66
CA ALA A 297 11.67 17.34 7.12
C ALA A 297 10.96 18.62 7.59
N PRO A 298 11.08 19.74 6.85
CA PRO A 298 10.60 21.07 7.27
C PRO A 298 9.11 21.14 7.62
N ASP A 299 8.29 20.24 7.06
CA ASP A 299 6.85 20.15 7.33
C ASP A 299 6.53 19.43 8.66
N THR A 300 7.52 18.86 9.32
CA THR A 300 7.37 18.21 10.61
C THR A 300 8.00 19.04 11.72
N TYR A 301 7.36 18.99 12.89
CA TYR A 301 7.81 19.75 14.05
C TYR A 301 8.30 18.84 15.16
N ARG A 302 9.28 19.31 15.90
CA ARG A 302 9.83 18.63 17.07
C ARG A 302 9.70 19.51 18.32
N PHE A 303 9.27 18.90 19.40
CA PHE A 303 9.28 19.52 20.72
C PHE A 303 10.39 18.85 21.55
N ARG A 304 11.42 19.61 21.90
CA ARG A 304 12.60 19.08 22.62
C ARG A 304 13.22 17.84 21.96
N GLY A 305 13.29 17.83 20.62
CA GLY A 305 13.86 16.74 19.85
C GLY A 305 12.91 15.56 19.60
N LYS A 306 11.70 15.56 20.19
CA LYS A 306 10.71 14.51 19.95
C LYS A 306 9.76 14.90 18.82
N PRO A 307 9.53 14.00 17.85
CA PRO A 307 8.63 14.27 16.75
C PRO A 307 7.17 14.35 17.25
N ILE A 308 6.42 15.28 16.65
CA ILE A 308 5.00 15.47 16.96
C ILE A 308 4.17 14.87 15.84
N VAL A 309 3.19 14.07 16.22
CA VAL A 309 2.17 13.52 15.33
C VAL A 309 0.86 14.26 15.61
N VAL A 310 0.38 14.98 14.61
CA VAL A 310 -0.85 15.76 14.72
C VAL A 310 -1.97 15.02 14.00
N VAL A 311 -3.05 14.76 14.72
CA VAL A 311 -4.29 14.21 14.14
C VAL A 311 -5.38 15.28 14.12
N SER A 312 -6.39 15.09 13.27
CA SER A 312 -7.48 16.06 13.21
C SER A 312 -8.32 16.07 14.49
N ASN A 313 -8.89 17.24 14.83
CA ASN A 313 -9.82 17.36 15.94
C ASN A 313 -11.07 16.47 15.79
N GLY A 314 -11.42 16.10 14.54
CA GLY A 314 -12.49 15.14 14.27
C GLY A 314 -12.15 13.72 14.72
N THR A 315 -10.88 13.32 14.65
CA THR A 315 -10.41 12.00 15.08
C THR A 315 -10.09 11.97 16.60
N LEU A 316 -9.47 13.02 17.11
CA LEU A 316 -9.13 13.17 18.53
C LEU A 316 -9.71 14.49 19.05
N PRO A 317 -10.98 14.50 19.52
CA PRO A 317 -11.63 15.73 19.97
C PRO A 317 -11.06 16.24 21.29
N THR A 318 -11.05 17.57 21.44
CA THR A 318 -10.79 18.26 22.70
C THR A 318 -12.04 18.19 23.55
N GLU A 319 -12.00 17.48 24.66
CA GLU A 319 -13.14 17.31 25.57
C GLU A 319 -13.06 18.31 26.71
N THR A 320 -14.11 19.09 26.92
CA THR A 320 -14.25 20.05 28.06
C THR A 320 -13.04 21.00 28.18
N LYS A 321 -12.55 21.56 27.06
CA LYS A 321 -11.32 22.38 26.97
C LYS A 321 -10.03 21.65 27.38
N LYS A 322 -10.06 20.33 27.54
CA LYS A 322 -8.88 19.51 27.85
C LYS A 322 -8.34 18.90 26.61
N VAL A 323 -7.14 19.29 26.29
CA VAL A 323 -6.40 18.77 25.12
C VAL A 323 -5.57 17.57 25.54
N PRO A 324 -5.73 16.42 24.87
CA PRO A 324 -4.94 15.24 25.17
C PRO A 324 -3.58 15.27 24.46
N PHE A 325 -2.54 14.87 25.18
CA PHE A 325 -1.21 14.61 24.68
C PHE A 325 -0.77 13.22 25.12
N TYR A 326 -0.57 12.33 24.16
CA TYR A 326 0.01 11.02 24.41
C TYR A 326 1.51 11.11 24.16
N VAL A 327 2.27 10.91 25.22
CA VAL A 327 3.73 11.14 25.23
C VAL A 327 4.43 9.82 25.56
N GLY A 328 5.24 9.32 24.65
CA GLY A 328 5.98 8.07 24.84
C GLY A 328 6.14 7.25 23.56
N SER A 329 6.52 5.99 23.72
CA SER A 329 6.66 5.04 22.63
C SER A 329 5.33 4.33 22.37
N ILE A 330 4.61 4.76 21.33
CA ILE A 330 3.34 4.15 20.92
C ILE A 330 3.57 2.71 20.44
N ALA A 331 4.73 2.44 19.85
CA ALA A 331 5.07 1.12 19.36
C ALA A 331 5.20 0.08 20.49
N ASP A 332 5.74 0.49 21.64
CA ASP A 332 5.91 -0.40 22.79
C ASP A 332 4.59 -0.53 23.59
N TYR A 333 3.72 0.50 23.53
CA TYR A 333 2.42 0.49 24.21
C TYR A 333 1.36 -0.29 23.45
N VAL A 334 1.31 -0.15 22.09
CA VAL A 334 0.24 -0.69 21.26
C VAL A 334 0.73 -1.87 20.44
N ALA A 335 0.30 -3.08 20.81
CA ALA A 335 0.41 -4.26 19.96
C ALA A 335 -0.79 -4.35 19.02
N PHE A 336 -0.55 -4.25 17.72
CA PHE A 336 -1.55 -4.33 16.66
C PHE A 336 -1.48 -5.70 15.99
N PHE A 337 -2.48 -6.55 16.25
CA PHE A 337 -2.57 -7.88 15.67
C PHE A 337 -3.41 -7.83 14.39
N GLU A 338 -2.81 -8.18 13.25
CA GLU A 338 -3.45 -8.24 11.96
C GLU A 338 -3.51 -9.68 11.47
N ARG A 339 -4.70 -10.16 11.11
CA ARG A 339 -4.86 -11.48 10.52
C ARG A 339 -4.89 -11.44 9.00
N ALA A 340 -5.66 -10.53 8.45
CA ALA A 340 -5.75 -10.27 7.02
C ALA A 340 -5.89 -8.77 6.82
N GLY A 341 -5.21 -8.23 5.83
CA GLY A 341 -5.42 -6.84 5.41
C GLY A 341 -6.82 -6.62 4.85
N VAL A 342 -7.01 -5.48 4.22
CA VAL A 342 -8.29 -5.13 3.60
C VAL A 342 -8.61 -6.08 2.45
N GLU A 343 -9.67 -6.86 2.57
CA GLU A 343 -10.22 -7.75 1.54
C GLU A 343 -11.44 -7.09 0.91
N ILE A 344 -11.46 -6.99 -0.42
CA ILE A 344 -12.61 -6.49 -1.17
C ILE A 344 -13.22 -7.63 -1.97
N ALA A 345 -14.53 -7.81 -1.82
CA ALA A 345 -15.32 -8.76 -2.61
C ALA A 345 -16.47 -8.04 -3.29
N VAL A 346 -16.84 -8.53 -4.47
CA VAL A 346 -17.94 -8.00 -5.29
C VAL A 346 -19.00 -9.06 -5.44
N SER A 347 -20.27 -8.69 -5.31
CA SER A 347 -21.41 -9.57 -5.54
C SER A 347 -22.47 -8.86 -6.38
N THR A 348 -22.89 -9.51 -7.44
CA THR A 348 -24.01 -9.10 -8.31
C THR A 348 -25.35 -9.65 -7.83
N ASP A 349 -25.32 -10.71 -7.00
CA ASP A 349 -26.50 -11.47 -6.60
C ASP A 349 -27.13 -10.94 -5.31
N PHE A 350 -26.36 -10.26 -4.47
CA PHE A 350 -26.82 -9.78 -3.15
C PHE A 350 -27.98 -8.79 -3.24
N LEU A 351 -28.02 -7.97 -4.31
CA LEU A 351 -29.07 -6.97 -4.56
C LEU A 351 -29.71 -7.18 -5.94
N PHE A 352 -29.99 -8.43 -6.26
CA PHE A 352 -30.57 -8.79 -7.56
C PHE A 352 -31.92 -8.09 -7.83
N ASP A 353 -32.75 -7.94 -6.81
CA ASP A 353 -34.04 -7.24 -6.86
C ASP A 353 -33.92 -5.72 -7.12
N LYS A 354 -32.76 -5.13 -6.86
CA LYS A 354 -32.51 -3.68 -6.99
C LYS A 354 -31.65 -3.29 -8.19
N TYR A 355 -31.31 -4.25 -9.04
CA TYR A 355 -30.40 -4.05 -10.18
C TYR A 355 -29.12 -3.30 -9.76
N ALA A 356 -28.49 -3.77 -8.70
CA ALA A 356 -27.32 -3.16 -8.11
C ALA A 356 -26.25 -4.20 -7.76
N THR A 357 -24.99 -3.81 -7.90
CA THR A 357 -23.82 -4.60 -7.51
C THR A 357 -23.36 -4.13 -6.12
N ALA A 358 -23.08 -5.07 -5.22
CA ALA A 358 -22.58 -4.76 -3.89
C ALA A 358 -21.07 -5.01 -3.82
N LEU A 359 -20.32 -4.01 -3.37
CA LEU A 359 -18.91 -4.15 -3.03
C LEU A 359 -18.78 -4.25 -1.51
N ARG A 360 -18.15 -5.31 -1.03
CA ARG A 360 -17.90 -5.54 0.40
C ARG A 360 -16.41 -5.37 0.69
N CYS A 361 -16.12 -4.62 1.75
CA CYS A 361 -14.79 -4.52 2.32
C CYS A 361 -14.79 -5.19 3.69
N VAL A 362 -13.81 -6.02 3.98
CA VAL A 362 -13.60 -6.67 5.29
C VAL A 362 -12.15 -6.51 5.69
N GLU A 363 -11.94 -6.19 6.97
CA GLU A 363 -10.62 -6.13 7.60
C GLU A 363 -10.67 -6.83 8.95
N ARG A 364 -9.58 -7.53 9.34
CA ARG A 364 -9.52 -8.33 10.55
C ARG A 364 -8.31 -7.98 11.37
N PHE A 365 -8.53 -7.28 12.48
CA PHE A 365 -7.47 -6.88 13.38
C PHE A 365 -7.94 -6.79 14.84
N GLY A 366 -6.97 -6.72 15.74
CA GLY A 366 -7.19 -6.48 17.16
C GLY A 366 -6.09 -5.61 17.73
N VAL A 367 -6.44 -4.73 18.67
CA VAL A 367 -5.51 -3.79 19.28
C VAL A 367 -5.49 -4.02 20.79
N VAL A 368 -4.30 -4.23 21.37
CA VAL A 368 -4.12 -4.52 22.77
C VAL A 368 -3.01 -3.66 23.35
N ALA A 369 -3.15 -3.25 24.62
CA ALA A 369 -2.06 -2.60 25.35
C ALA A 369 -1.04 -3.65 25.75
N ASP A 370 0.21 -3.45 25.33
CA ASP A 370 1.33 -4.31 25.72
C ASP A 370 1.97 -3.72 26.98
N ASP A 371 2.81 -2.71 26.87
CA ASP A 371 3.46 -2.09 28.00
C ASP A 371 2.78 -0.76 28.41
N THR A 372 2.13 -0.78 29.57
CA THR A 372 1.34 0.36 30.08
C THR A 372 2.20 1.55 30.52
N ASP A 373 3.49 1.35 30.74
CA ASP A 373 4.41 2.41 31.16
C ASP A 373 5.06 3.15 29.99
N ALA A 374 5.00 2.59 28.79
CA ALA A 374 5.60 3.14 27.58
C ALA A 374 4.96 4.46 27.11
N VAL A 375 3.71 4.75 27.47
CA VAL A 375 3.00 5.99 27.10
C VAL A 375 2.32 6.63 28.33
N LYS A 376 2.45 7.95 28.44
CA LYS A 376 1.77 8.74 29.48
C LYS A 376 0.79 9.73 28.82
N LEU A 377 -0.38 9.87 29.41
CA LEU A 377 -1.41 10.84 28.97
C LEU A 377 -1.29 12.14 29.76
N ALA A 378 -0.89 13.21 29.08
CA ALA A 378 -0.96 14.56 29.60
C ALA A 378 -2.25 15.24 29.12
N GLN A 379 -2.93 15.96 30.02
CA GLN A 379 -4.08 16.80 29.67
C GLN A 379 -3.78 18.24 29.99
N VAL A 380 -3.86 19.09 28.99
CA VAL A 380 -3.72 20.55 29.13
C VAL A 380 -5.10 21.19 29.07
N THR A 381 -5.40 22.06 29.99
CA THR A 381 -6.66 22.83 29.98
C THR A 381 -6.43 24.13 29.22
N LEU A 382 -7.15 24.35 28.12
CA LEU A 382 -7.10 25.61 27.37
C LEU A 382 -7.82 26.71 28.18
N ALA A 383 -7.26 27.90 28.11
CA ALA A 383 -7.78 29.09 28.80
C ALA A 383 -9.18 29.51 28.31
#